data_fc60350ccb381732f623e3be6a0671f9
#
_entry.id   fc60350ccb381732f623e3be6a0671f9
#
_cell.length_a   1.000
_cell.length_b   1.000
_cell.length_c   1.000
_cell.angle_alpha   90.00
_cell.angle_beta   90.00
_cell.angle_gamma   90.00
#
_symmetry.space_group_name_H-M   'P 1'
#
loop_
_entity.id
_entity.type
_entity.pdbx_description
1 polymer ?
#
loop_
_entity_poly.entity_id
_entity_poly.type
_entity_poly.pdbx_seq_one_letter_code
_entity_poly.pdbx_strand_id
1 'polypeptide(L)'
;GSSQISGRFDVKEAGDLANILKSGKLPAPARIIADEIVGPSLGSESIQSGMWSFVIAFGLVLIYMLFFYSKGAGLAADIALFTNLFFLFGVLASIGAVLTLPGIAGIVLTMGMSVDANVLIYERIQEELRAGKGLRLAIKEGYKQAYSAIIDGNVTTLLTGFILYYFGEGPIKGFATTLIIGIFTSLFCAIFITRIILDNASKKNDNVRFTTPFTANWLRDVHFPFLERRKVGYTVSGIITVVCLVSMFTRGFDKGIDFVGGRTYTVAFDQPVEVEKVAESLAAVYGSAPEVKTFGGDNQVRITTKYKIEDEGTEADDEVEALLYEGLKSYLPDGTSKEVFLSDYRQMSQKVGPAV
;
A
#
# COMPACT_ATOMS: atom_id res chain seq x y z
N GLY A 1 40.54 -5.18 -31.58
CA GLY A 1 40.82 -3.80 -32.02
C GLY A 1 40.00 -2.83 -31.21
N SER A 2 40.57 -1.75 -30.72
CA SER A 2 39.87 -0.66 -30.08
C SER A 2 39.37 0.33 -31.12
N SER A 3 38.10 0.69 -31.13
CA SER A 3 37.54 1.75 -31.96
C SER A 3 37.36 2.99 -31.08
N GLN A 4 37.79 4.15 -31.58
CA GLN A 4 37.63 5.42 -30.91
C GLN A 4 36.64 6.27 -31.73
N ILE A 5 35.59 6.76 -31.06
CA ILE A 5 34.61 7.70 -31.59
C ILE A 5 34.91 9.05 -30.97
N SER A 6 35.19 10.06 -31.79
CA SER A 6 35.44 11.44 -31.34
C SER A 6 34.37 12.38 -31.89
N GLY A 7 33.86 13.28 -31.06
CA GLY A 7 32.85 14.28 -31.40
C GLY A 7 32.72 15.32 -30.29
N ARG A 8 31.86 16.30 -30.47
CA ARG A 8 31.49 17.27 -29.43
C ARG A 8 30.43 16.65 -28.54
N PHE A 9 30.84 15.77 -27.65
CA PHE A 9 29.94 15.14 -26.68
C PHE A 9 30.14 15.79 -25.31
N ASP A 10 29.04 15.99 -24.59
CA ASP A 10 29.11 16.24 -23.16
C ASP A 10 29.53 14.96 -22.43
N VAL A 11 30.01 15.09 -21.18
CA VAL A 11 30.50 13.95 -20.37
C VAL A 11 29.42 12.90 -20.18
N LYS A 12 28.14 13.31 -20.06
CA LYS A 12 27.00 12.43 -19.92
C LYS A 12 26.74 11.69 -21.24
N GLU A 13 26.68 12.40 -22.36
CA GLU A 13 26.47 11.82 -23.69
C GLU A 13 27.59 10.83 -24.09
N ALA A 14 28.84 11.17 -23.76
CA ALA A 14 29.97 10.28 -23.98
C ALA A 14 29.87 8.99 -23.13
N GLY A 15 29.39 9.10 -21.89
CA GLY A 15 29.13 7.97 -21.01
C GLY A 15 28.01 7.05 -21.53
N ASP A 16 26.92 7.63 -21.99
CA ASP A 16 25.78 6.91 -22.54
C ASP A 16 26.15 6.21 -23.84
N LEU A 17 26.87 6.89 -24.74
CA LEU A 17 27.38 6.31 -25.97
C LEU A 17 28.36 5.14 -25.70
N ALA A 18 29.24 5.29 -24.71
CA ALA A 18 30.15 4.22 -24.31
C ALA A 18 29.40 3.00 -23.76
N ASN A 19 28.33 3.21 -23.00
CA ASN A 19 27.47 2.13 -22.46
C ASN A 19 26.70 1.42 -23.59
N ILE A 20 26.15 2.16 -24.55
CA ILE A 20 25.47 1.62 -25.74
C ILE A 20 26.43 0.77 -26.56
N LEU A 21 27.65 1.25 -26.79
CA LEU A 21 28.66 0.52 -27.52
C LEU A 21 29.18 -0.74 -26.79
N LYS A 22 29.26 -0.70 -25.47
CA LYS A 22 29.62 -1.87 -24.64
C LYS A 22 28.52 -2.93 -24.61
N SER A 23 27.25 -2.54 -24.61
CA SER A 23 26.12 -3.48 -24.65
C SER A 23 25.93 -4.16 -26.01
N GLY A 24 26.59 -3.68 -27.06
CA GLY A 24 26.53 -4.25 -28.39
C GLY A 24 25.20 -3.94 -29.11
N LYS A 25 25.06 -4.47 -30.32
CA LYS A 25 23.82 -4.28 -31.10
C LYS A 25 22.71 -5.15 -30.51
N LEU A 26 21.68 -4.50 -29.97
CA LEU A 26 20.48 -5.22 -29.53
C LEU A 26 19.86 -5.99 -30.72
N PRO A 27 19.51 -7.26 -30.56
CA PRO A 27 18.90 -8.08 -31.61
C PRO A 27 17.51 -7.58 -32.05
N ALA A 28 16.88 -6.76 -31.21
CA ALA A 28 15.62 -6.06 -31.48
C ALA A 28 15.69 -4.64 -30.93
N PRO A 29 14.96 -3.66 -31.51
CA PRO A 29 14.86 -2.32 -30.94
C PRO A 29 14.23 -2.39 -29.55
N ALA A 30 14.91 -1.83 -28.55
CA ALA A 30 14.37 -1.69 -27.18
C ALA A 30 13.55 -0.40 -27.12
N ARG A 31 12.37 -0.47 -26.53
CA ARG A 31 11.46 0.66 -26.30
C ARG A 31 11.26 0.82 -24.80
N ILE A 32 11.37 2.03 -24.31
CA ILE A 32 11.03 2.35 -22.90
C ILE A 32 9.51 2.39 -22.80
N ILE A 33 8.94 1.44 -22.06
CA ILE A 33 7.49 1.34 -21.85
C ILE A 33 7.07 2.25 -20.69
N ALA A 34 7.88 2.31 -19.64
CA ALA A 34 7.64 3.17 -18.49
C ALA A 34 8.97 3.65 -17.91
N ASP A 35 8.99 4.87 -17.41
CA ASP A 35 10.07 5.47 -16.65
C ASP A 35 9.52 6.17 -15.43
N GLU A 36 10.20 6.04 -14.29
CA GLU A 36 9.79 6.63 -13.02
C GLU A 36 11.01 7.21 -12.31
N ILE A 37 10.97 8.50 -12.05
CA ILE A 37 12.01 9.21 -11.32
C ILE A 37 11.38 9.75 -10.02
N VAL A 38 11.95 9.36 -8.87
CA VAL A 38 11.51 9.83 -7.55
C VAL A 38 12.62 10.65 -6.92
N GLY A 39 12.32 11.90 -6.58
CA GLY A 39 13.26 12.79 -5.91
C GLY A 39 13.54 12.36 -4.46
N PRO A 40 14.74 12.71 -3.92
CA PRO A 40 15.13 12.31 -2.55
C PRO A 40 14.21 12.85 -1.46
N SER A 41 13.65 14.04 -1.63
CA SER A 41 12.74 14.69 -0.68
C SER A 41 11.42 13.90 -0.55
N LEU A 42 10.78 13.57 -1.67
CA LEU A 42 9.55 12.78 -1.69
C LEU A 42 9.80 11.36 -1.14
N GLY A 43 10.94 10.75 -1.46
CA GLY A 43 11.33 9.45 -0.93
C GLY A 43 11.45 9.47 0.60
N SER A 44 12.13 10.46 1.17
CA SER A 44 12.30 10.59 2.62
C SER A 44 10.98 10.88 3.35
N GLU A 45 10.15 11.77 2.83
CA GLU A 45 8.84 12.10 3.39
C GLU A 45 7.88 10.89 3.37
N SER A 46 7.85 10.17 2.26
CA SER A 46 7.04 8.96 2.13
C SER A 46 7.49 7.85 3.08
N ILE A 47 8.80 7.66 3.28
CA ILE A 47 9.35 6.72 4.25
C ILE A 47 8.94 7.13 5.66
N GLN A 48 9.10 8.40 6.03
CA GLN A 48 8.74 8.90 7.36
C GLN A 48 7.25 8.74 7.63
N SER A 49 6.39 9.11 6.69
CA SER A 49 4.94 8.95 6.80
C SER A 49 4.53 7.48 6.89
N GLY A 50 5.16 6.61 6.10
CA GLY A 50 4.97 5.16 6.18
C GLY A 50 5.38 4.57 7.52
N MET A 51 6.52 5.01 8.09
CA MET A 51 6.99 4.59 9.41
C MET A 51 6.06 5.06 10.53
N TRP A 52 5.59 6.31 10.49
CA TRP A 52 4.61 6.79 11.47
C TRP A 52 3.29 6.04 11.39
N SER A 53 2.79 5.78 10.18
CA SER A 53 1.59 4.98 9.96
C SER A 53 1.73 3.57 10.55
N PHE A 54 2.89 2.94 10.33
CA PHE A 54 3.23 1.65 10.91
C PHE A 54 3.22 1.68 12.44
N VAL A 55 3.90 2.64 13.07
CA VAL A 55 3.98 2.76 14.54
C VAL A 55 2.60 3.00 15.15
N ILE A 56 1.80 3.90 14.54
CA ILE A 56 0.44 4.20 15.01
C ILE A 56 -0.44 2.96 14.87
N ALA A 57 -0.46 2.30 13.71
CA ALA A 57 -1.26 1.10 13.49
C ALA A 57 -0.87 -0.02 14.48
N PHE A 58 0.43 -0.25 14.68
CA PHE A 58 0.94 -1.22 15.64
C PHE A 58 0.49 -0.91 17.06
N GLY A 59 0.67 0.34 17.50
CA GLY A 59 0.24 0.78 18.84
C GLY A 59 -1.27 0.64 19.06
N LEU A 60 -2.09 0.99 18.06
CA LEU A 60 -3.54 0.83 18.12
C LEU A 60 -3.94 -0.63 18.26
N VAL A 61 -3.30 -1.54 17.54
CA VAL A 61 -3.59 -2.99 17.62
C VAL A 61 -3.22 -3.54 19.00
N LEU A 62 -2.06 -3.18 19.55
CA LEU A 62 -1.67 -3.59 20.91
C LEU A 62 -2.66 -3.10 21.96
N ILE A 63 -3.04 -1.84 21.90
CA ILE A 63 -4.02 -1.25 22.82
C ILE A 63 -5.37 -1.95 22.68
N TYR A 64 -5.82 -2.22 21.45
CA TYR A 64 -7.07 -2.93 21.17
C TYR A 64 -7.06 -4.32 21.80
N MET A 65 -5.99 -5.11 21.63
CA MET A 65 -5.92 -6.46 22.18
C MET A 65 -5.93 -6.48 23.71
N LEU A 66 -5.18 -5.58 24.35
CA LEU A 66 -5.20 -5.46 25.82
C LEU A 66 -6.54 -4.97 26.37
N PHE A 67 -7.18 -4.03 25.66
CA PHE A 67 -8.47 -3.48 26.08
C PHE A 67 -9.59 -4.52 25.95
N PHE A 68 -9.59 -5.28 24.84
CA PHE A 68 -10.67 -6.21 24.49
C PHE A 68 -10.55 -7.56 25.20
N TYR A 69 -9.34 -8.16 25.20
CA TYR A 69 -9.11 -9.56 25.64
C TYR A 69 -8.44 -9.71 27.00
N SER A 70 -8.36 -8.67 27.77
CA SER A 70 -7.71 -8.66 29.09
C SER A 70 -6.18 -8.86 29.07
N LYS A 71 -5.56 -8.62 30.24
CA LYS A 71 -4.10 -8.70 30.39
C LYS A 71 -3.50 -10.10 30.08
N GLY A 72 -4.26 -11.18 30.29
CA GLY A 72 -3.74 -12.54 30.07
C GLY A 72 -3.71 -12.92 28.58
N ALA A 73 -4.86 -12.92 27.94
CA ALA A 73 -5.00 -13.27 26.53
C ALA A 73 -4.49 -12.16 25.60
N GLY A 74 -4.73 -10.87 25.95
CA GLY A 74 -4.23 -9.74 25.19
C GLY A 74 -2.70 -9.72 25.10
N LEU A 75 -1.99 -9.85 26.23
CA LEU A 75 -0.53 -9.94 26.23
C LEU A 75 -0.01 -11.14 25.42
N ALA A 76 -0.69 -12.28 25.44
CA ALA A 76 -0.29 -13.42 24.64
C ALA A 76 -0.36 -13.12 23.14
N ALA A 77 -1.42 -12.43 22.69
CA ALA A 77 -1.55 -11.98 21.31
C ALA A 77 -0.52 -10.90 20.94
N ASP A 78 -0.25 -9.95 21.84
CA ASP A 78 0.73 -8.90 21.63
C ASP A 78 2.15 -9.46 21.49
N ILE A 79 2.54 -10.41 22.34
CA ILE A 79 3.82 -11.12 22.22
C ILE A 79 3.90 -11.88 20.90
N ALA A 80 2.82 -12.55 20.50
CA ALA A 80 2.77 -13.24 19.23
C ALA A 80 2.89 -12.27 18.03
N LEU A 81 2.28 -11.09 18.12
CA LEU A 81 2.38 -10.03 17.12
C LEU A 81 3.81 -9.48 17.01
N PHE A 82 4.47 -9.21 18.14
CA PHE A 82 5.89 -8.85 18.13
C PHE A 82 6.76 -9.93 17.48
N THR A 83 6.52 -11.19 17.86
CA THR A 83 7.25 -12.33 17.29
C THR A 83 6.98 -12.46 15.78
N ASN A 84 5.76 -12.21 15.34
CA ASN A 84 5.40 -12.19 13.93
C ASN A 84 6.18 -11.13 13.15
N LEU A 85 6.24 -9.91 13.66
CA LEU A 85 7.03 -8.84 13.04
C LEU A 85 8.52 -9.19 12.98
N PHE A 86 9.06 -9.75 14.05
CA PHE A 86 10.44 -10.20 14.07
C PHE A 86 10.73 -11.26 13.00
N PHE A 87 9.86 -12.25 12.85
CA PHE A 87 9.99 -13.26 11.80
C PHE A 87 9.81 -12.69 10.41
N LEU A 88 8.82 -11.81 10.22
CA LEU A 88 8.57 -11.17 8.94
C LEU A 88 9.80 -10.37 8.48
N PHE A 89 10.34 -9.49 9.32
CA PHE A 89 11.55 -8.73 8.99
C PHE A 89 12.78 -9.63 8.82
N GLY A 90 12.90 -10.67 9.64
CA GLY A 90 13.98 -11.66 9.53
C GLY A 90 13.96 -12.39 8.18
N VAL A 91 12.79 -12.83 7.73
CA VAL A 91 12.63 -13.49 6.43
C VAL A 91 12.90 -12.51 5.29
N LEU A 92 12.32 -11.30 5.33
CA LEU A 92 12.55 -10.27 4.30
C LEU A 92 14.04 -9.94 4.15
N ALA A 93 14.75 -9.77 5.27
CA ALA A 93 16.19 -9.51 5.27
C ALA A 93 16.98 -10.71 4.73
N SER A 94 16.58 -11.93 5.09
CA SER A 94 17.26 -13.17 4.66
C SER A 94 17.20 -13.40 3.14
N ILE A 95 16.07 -13.05 2.50
CA ILE A 95 15.92 -13.19 1.04
C ILE A 95 16.38 -11.96 0.26
N GLY A 96 16.89 -10.92 0.97
CA GLY A 96 17.31 -9.68 0.33
C GLY A 96 16.17 -8.91 -0.34
N ALA A 97 14.95 -9.01 0.19
CA ALA A 97 13.78 -8.34 -0.37
C ALA A 97 13.90 -6.81 -0.26
N VAL A 98 13.62 -6.11 -1.34
CA VAL A 98 13.57 -4.64 -1.34
C VAL A 98 12.26 -4.18 -0.70
N LEU A 99 12.37 -3.38 0.35
CA LEU A 99 11.21 -2.78 0.99
C LEU A 99 10.73 -1.57 0.19
N THR A 100 9.55 -1.69 -0.41
CA THR A 100 8.87 -0.62 -1.15
C THR A 100 7.78 0.03 -0.31
N LEU A 101 7.29 1.23 -0.69
CA LEU A 101 6.16 1.86 -0.01
C LEU A 101 4.91 0.98 0.03
N PRO A 102 4.47 0.35 -1.08
CA PRO A 102 3.42 -0.66 -1.02
C PRO A 102 3.79 -1.88 -0.18
N GLY A 103 5.07 -2.25 -0.10
CA GLY A 103 5.56 -3.29 0.80
C GLY A 103 5.33 -2.93 2.28
N ILE A 104 5.56 -1.69 2.69
CA ILE A 104 5.23 -1.20 4.04
C ILE A 104 3.71 -1.30 4.28
N ALA A 105 2.88 -0.89 3.31
CA ALA A 105 1.43 -1.05 3.40
C ALA A 105 1.02 -2.53 3.56
N GLY A 106 1.70 -3.46 2.86
CA GLY A 106 1.53 -4.90 3.03
C GLY A 106 1.86 -5.38 4.44
N ILE A 107 2.91 -4.85 5.07
CA ILE A 107 3.26 -5.15 6.46
C ILE A 107 2.16 -4.67 7.42
N VAL A 108 1.68 -3.44 7.26
CA VAL A 108 0.58 -2.88 8.07
C VAL A 108 -0.69 -3.71 7.92
N LEU A 109 -1.03 -4.11 6.70
CA LEU A 109 -2.17 -4.98 6.43
C LEU A 109 -2.01 -6.35 7.12
N THR A 110 -0.86 -6.98 7.02
CA THR A 110 -0.62 -8.29 7.64
C THR A 110 -0.60 -8.23 9.15
N MET A 111 -0.24 -7.11 9.77
CA MET A 111 -0.40 -6.91 11.22
C MET A 111 -1.86 -7.01 11.65
N GLY A 112 -2.77 -6.33 10.93
CA GLY A 112 -4.21 -6.44 11.20
C GLY A 112 -4.72 -7.88 11.06
N MET A 113 -4.36 -8.55 9.96
CA MET A 113 -4.76 -9.95 9.72
C MET A 113 -4.14 -10.94 10.73
N SER A 114 -2.96 -10.64 11.25
CA SER A 114 -2.31 -11.49 12.27
C SER A 114 -3.11 -11.54 13.57
N VAL A 115 -3.78 -10.44 13.91
CA VAL A 115 -4.64 -10.38 15.10
C VAL A 115 -5.95 -11.11 14.89
N ASP A 116 -6.51 -11.12 13.67
CA ASP A 116 -7.77 -11.80 13.35
C ASP A 116 -7.75 -13.29 13.70
N ALA A 117 -6.64 -13.98 13.45
CA ALA A 117 -6.48 -15.37 13.82
C ALA A 117 -6.57 -15.58 15.35
N ASN A 118 -5.93 -14.69 16.12
CA ASN A 118 -6.00 -14.73 17.59
C ASN A 118 -7.42 -14.41 18.10
N VAL A 119 -8.10 -13.43 17.48
CA VAL A 119 -9.48 -13.08 17.79
C VAL A 119 -10.40 -14.27 17.60
N LEU A 120 -10.34 -14.95 16.44
CA LEU A 120 -11.13 -16.15 16.17
C LEU A 120 -10.89 -17.26 17.19
N ILE A 121 -9.64 -17.51 17.55
CA ILE A 121 -9.28 -18.50 18.56
C ILE A 121 -9.88 -18.11 19.92
N TYR A 122 -9.74 -16.87 20.33
CA TYR A 122 -10.21 -16.39 21.63
C TYR A 122 -11.73 -16.42 21.75
N GLU A 123 -12.44 -16.05 20.70
CA GLU A 123 -13.90 -16.15 20.69
C GLU A 123 -14.38 -17.62 20.81
N ARG A 124 -13.72 -18.55 20.10
CA ARG A 124 -14.01 -19.98 20.25
C ARG A 124 -13.70 -20.51 21.66
N ILE A 125 -12.57 -20.08 22.25
CA ILE A 125 -12.26 -20.43 23.64
C ILE A 125 -13.33 -19.88 24.60
N GLN A 126 -13.80 -18.66 24.39
CA GLN A 126 -14.86 -18.07 25.20
C GLN A 126 -16.19 -18.83 25.08
N GLU A 127 -16.55 -19.26 23.87
CA GLU A 127 -17.75 -20.10 23.66
C GLU A 127 -17.66 -21.39 24.47
N GLU A 128 -16.50 -22.07 24.45
CA GLU A 128 -16.28 -23.29 25.20
C GLU A 128 -16.26 -23.08 26.74
N LEU A 129 -15.71 -21.94 27.20
CA LEU A 129 -15.76 -21.55 28.60
C LEU A 129 -17.19 -21.25 29.07
N ARG A 130 -17.99 -20.58 28.22
CA ARG A 130 -19.43 -20.31 28.49
C ARG A 130 -20.25 -21.60 28.49
N ALA A 131 -19.84 -22.62 27.76
CA ALA A 131 -20.42 -23.95 27.80
C ALA A 131 -20.06 -24.75 29.09
N GLY A 132 -19.28 -24.16 30.00
CA GLY A 132 -18.92 -24.74 31.29
C GLY A 132 -17.70 -25.65 31.26
N LYS A 133 -16.92 -25.66 30.18
CA LYS A 133 -15.68 -26.44 30.11
C LYS A 133 -14.56 -25.77 30.92
N GLY A 134 -13.70 -26.57 31.53
CA GLY A 134 -12.50 -26.06 32.20
C GLY A 134 -11.52 -25.41 31.24
N LEU A 135 -10.70 -24.45 31.69
CA LEU A 135 -9.83 -23.60 30.90
C LEU A 135 -8.97 -24.36 29.88
N ARG A 136 -8.29 -25.43 30.33
CA ARG A 136 -7.40 -26.23 29.44
C ARG A 136 -8.15 -26.93 28.30
N LEU A 137 -9.35 -27.46 28.62
CA LEU A 137 -10.19 -28.10 27.62
C LEU A 137 -10.76 -27.07 26.65
N ALA A 138 -11.19 -25.90 27.16
CA ALA A 138 -11.69 -24.80 26.35
C ALA A 138 -10.62 -24.29 25.38
N ILE A 139 -9.37 -24.13 25.80
CA ILE A 139 -8.25 -23.76 24.92
C ILE A 139 -8.09 -24.83 23.83
N LYS A 140 -8.02 -26.10 24.19
CA LYS A 140 -7.83 -27.20 23.23
C LYS A 140 -8.94 -27.26 22.17
N GLU A 141 -10.20 -27.20 22.60
CA GLU A 141 -11.36 -27.26 21.69
C GLU A 141 -11.51 -25.97 20.88
N GLY A 142 -11.27 -24.79 21.48
CA GLY A 142 -11.30 -23.51 20.78
C GLY A 142 -10.32 -23.45 19.61
N TYR A 143 -9.08 -23.88 19.81
CA TYR A 143 -8.10 -24.02 18.72
C TYR A 143 -8.56 -24.99 17.65
N LYS A 144 -9.12 -26.16 18.03
CA LYS A 144 -9.59 -27.16 17.09
C LYS A 144 -10.73 -26.62 16.20
N GLN A 145 -11.66 -25.86 16.78
CA GLN A 145 -12.79 -25.29 16.03
C GLN A 145 -12.40 -24.07 15.19
N ALA A 146 -11.45 -23.24 15.67
CA ALA A 146 -10.98 -22.08 14.93
C ALA A 146 -10.08 -22.45 13.74
N TYR A 147 -9.38 -23.58 13.80
CA TYR A 147 -8.33 -23.96 12.86
C TYR A 147 -8.79 -23.95 11.39
N SER A 148 -9.93 -24.56 11.07
CA SER A 148 -10.45 -24.60 9.70
C SER A 148 -10.74 -23.20 9.17
N ALA A 149 -11.44 -22.37 9.96
CA ALA A 149 -11.79 -21.01 9.55
C ALA A 149 -10.55 -20.13 9.32
N ILE A 150 -9.52 -20.29 10.17
CA ILE A 150 -8.25 -19.56 10.02
C ILE A 150 -7.53 -19.97 8.75
N ILE A 151 -7.41 -21.26 8.48
CA ILE A 151 -6.73 -21.75 7.27
C ILE A 151 -7.51 -21.32 6.02
N ASP A 152 -8.82 -21.54 5.97
CA ASP A 152 -9.66 -21.23 4.81
C ASP A 152 -9.62 -19.74 4.47
N GLY A 153 -9.71 -18.86 5.47
CA GLY A 153 -9.62 -17.41 5.26
C GLY A 153 -8.26 -16.95 4.77
N ASN A 154 -7.18 -17.55 5.26
CA ASN A 154 -5.83 -17.18 4.86
C ASN A 154 -5.43 -17.79 3.50
N VAL A 155 -5.93 -18.97 3.14
CA VAL A 155 -5.67 -19.59 1.83
C VAL A 155 -6.20 -18.72 0.69
N THR A 156 -7.39 -18.13 0.82
CA THR A 156 -7.94 -17.22 -0.20
C THR A 156 -7.09 -15.97 -0.39
N THR A 157 -6.63 -15.38 0.72
CA THR A 157 -5.74 -14.20 0.68
C THR A 157 -4.36 -14.56 0.13
N LEU A 158 -3.84 -15.74 0.50
CA LEU A 158 -2.58 -16.25 0.00
C LEU A 158 -2.61 -16.48 -1.52
N LEU A 159 -3.72 -17.03 -2.04
CA LEU A 159 -3.93 -17.20 -3.48
C LEU A 159 -3.87 -15.84 -4.20
N THR A 160 -4.55 -14.83 -3.66
CA THR A 160 -4.47 -13.45 -4.18
C THR A 160 -3.04 -12.93 -4.13
N GLY A 161 -2.31 -13.15 -3.03
CA GLY A 161 -0.90 -12.79 -2.90
C GLY A 161 -0.02 -13.44 -3.97
N PHE A 162 -0.21 -14.72 -4.26
CA PHE A 162 0.55 -15.40 -5.33
C PHE A 162 0.22 -14.87 -6.72
N ILE A 163 -1.05 -14.58 -7.00
CA ILE A 163 -1.45 -13.96 -8.27
C ILE A 163 -0.76 -12.60 -8.43
N LEU A 164 -0.80 -11.75 -7.41
CA LEU A 164 -0.12 -10.45 -7.41
C LEU A 164 1.41 -10.58 -7.51
N TYR A 165 2.00 -11.60 -6.93
CA TYR A 165 3.45 -11.86 -7.03
C TYR A 165 3.86 -12.29 -8.44
N TYR A 166 3.05 -13.13 -9.09
CA TYR A 166 3.35 -13.68 -10.41
C TYR A 166 3.11 -12.67 -11.55
N PHE A 167 1.97 -11.98 -11.50
CA PHE A 167 1.55 -11.02 -12.54
C PHE A 167 1.91 -9.57 -12.22
N GLY A 168 2.21 -9.26 -10.96
CA GLY A 168 2.59 -7.91 -10.55
C GLY A 168 4.02 -7.56 -10.91
N GLU A 169 4.23 -6.31 -11.27
CA GLU A 169 5.52 -5.73 -11.55
C GLU A 169 5.88 -4.63 -10.55
N GLY A 170 7.17 -4.32 -10.43
CA GLY A 170 7.67 -3.21 -9.62
C GLY A 170 7.10 -3.18 -8.18
N PRO A 171 6.44 -2.08 -7.79
CA PRO A 171 5.91 -1.89 -6.44
C PRO A 171 4.85 -2.92 -6.00
N ILE A 172 4.04 -3.44 -6.95
CA ILE A 172 3.00 -4.46 -6.68
C ILE A 172 3.65 -5.77 -6.21
N LYS A 173 4.76 -6.16 -6.81
CA LYS A 173 5.50 -7.36 -6.44
C LYS A 173 6.08 -7.25 -5.02
N GLY A 174 6.54 -6.05 -4.64
CA GLY A 174 7.00 -5.77 -3.27
C GLY A 174 5.88 -5.95 -2.24
N PHE A 175 4.68 -5.41 -2.51
CA PHE A 175 3.49 -5.61 -1.69
C PHE A 175 3.12 -7.10 -1.57
N ALA A 176 3.06 -7.81 -2.70
CA ALA A 176 2.72 -9.23 -2.71
C ALA A 176 3.70 -10.07 -1.91
N THR A 177 5.00 -9.76 -1.99
CA THR A 177 6.05 -10.45 -1.23
C THR A 177 5.83 -10.30 0.27
N THR A 178 5.62 -9.07 0.76
CA THR A 178 5.36 -8.82 2.19
C THR A 178 4.06 -9.46 2.66
N LEU A 179 3.01 -9.45 1.82
CA LEU A 179 1.72 -10.08 2.10
C LEU A 179 1.86 -11.60 2.27
N ILE A 180 2.50 -12.28 1.33
CA ILE A 180 2.70 -13.74 1.37
C ILE A 180 3.48 -14.14 2.62
N ILE A 181 4.65 -13.52 2.85
CA ILE A 181 5.49 -13.81 4.00
C ILE A 181 4.74 -13.51 5.30
N GLY A 182 4.05 -12.36 5.36
CA GLY A 182 3.26 -11.94 6.51
C GLY A 182 2.14 -12.93 6.88
N ILE A 183 1.45 -13.51 5.89
CA ILE A 183 0.44 -14.55 6.14
C ILE A 183 1.08 -15.80 6.73
N PHE A 184 2.18 -16.29 6.17
CA PHE A 184 2.84 -17.49 6.73
C PHE A 184 3.37 -17.26 8.14
N THR A 185 4.03 -16.14 8.40
CA THR A 185 4.56 -15.83 9.73
C THR A 185 3.44 -15.57 10.75
N SER A 186 2.33 -14.93 10.33
CA SER A 186 1.18 -14.69 11.20
C SER A 186 0.46 -16.00 11.57
N LEU A 187 0.25 -16.90 10.62
CA LEU A 187 -0.33 -18.22 10.89
C LEU A 187 0.53 -19.01 11.86
N PHE A 188 1.84 -19.01 11.65
CA PHE A 188 2.76 -19.67 12.57
C PHE A 188 2.64 -19.08 13.98
N CYS A 189 2.66 -17.76 14.12
CA CYS A 189 2.61 -17.11 15.41
C CYS A 189 1.26 -17.32 16.12
N ALA A 190 0.14 -17.21 15.41
CA ALA A 190 -1.19 -17.40 16.00
C ALA A 190 -1.44 -18.85 16.44
N ILE A 191 -1.02 -19.83 15.60
CA ILE A 191 -1.29 -21.25 15.88
C ILE A 191 -0.30 -21.82 16.90
N PHE A 192 1.00 -21.48 16.81
CA PHE A 192 2.02 -22.11 17.66
C PHE A 192 2.43 -21.20 18.82
N ILE A 193 2.83 -19.95 18.57
CA ILE A 193 3.40 -19.09 19.63
C ILE A 193 2.33 -18.73 20.65
N THR A 194 1.18 -18.23 20.18
CA THR A 194 0.05 -17.89 21.07
C THR A 194 -0.38 -19.11 21.88
N ARG A 195 -0.47 -20.28 21.26
CA ARG A 195 -0.84 -21.52 21.96
C ARG A 195 0.14 -21.90 23.05
N ILE A 196 1.45 -21.87 22.77
CA ILE A 196 2.48 -22.15 23.76
C ILE A 196 2.37 -21.22 24.97
N ILE A 197 2.14 -19.92 24.71
CA ILE A 197 1.98 -18.92 25.78
C ILE A 197 0.73 -19.23 26.61
N LEU A 198 -0.41 -19.49 25.97
CA LEU A 198 -1.67 -19.80 26.67
C LEU A 198 -1.61 -21.12 27.42
N ASP A 199 -1.04 -22.17 26.85
CA ASP A 199 -0.87 -23.46 27.51
C ASP A 199 0.05 -23.34 28.76
N ASN A 200 1.13 -22.56 28.66
CA ASN A 200 1.98 -22.28 29.83
C ASN A 200 1.31 -21.41 30.87
N ALA A 201 0.56 -20.40 30.46
CA ALA A 201 -0.21 -19.54 31.37
C ALA A 201 -1.28 -20.35 32.12
N SER A 202 -1.99 -21.24 31.41
CA SER A 202 -3.03 -22.10 31.99
C SER A 202 -2.50 -23.14 32.97
N LYS A 203 -1.21 -23.55 32.83
CA LYS A 203 -0.54 -24.45 33.78
C LYS A 203 -0.22 -23.76 35.11
N LYS A 204 0.14 -22.47 35.04
CA LYS A 204 0.53 -21.67 36.20
C LYS A 204 -0.67 -21.05 36.95
N ASN A 205 -1.72 -20.73 36.20
CA ASN A 205 -2.87 -20.04 36.73
C ASN A 205 -4.13 -20.45 35.96
N ASP A 206 -5.07 -21.10 36.63
CA ASP A 206 -6.37 -21.48 36.09
C ASP A 206 -7.32 -20.27 35.82
N ASN A 207 -6.86 -19.05 36.08
CA ASN A 207 -7.68 -17.84 36.01
C ASN A 207 -7.28 -16.92 34.83
N VAL A 208 -6.83 -17.48 33.70
CA VAL A 208 -6.61 -16.70 32.47
C VAL A 208 -7.96 -16.26 31.93
N ARG A 209 -8.19 -14.95 31.92
CA ARG A 209 -9.43 -14.36 31.39
C ARG A 209 -9.22 -13.95 29.93
N PHE A 210 -10.23 -14.22 29.08
CA PHE A 210 -10.27 -13.83 27.67
C PHE A 210 -11.14 -12.60 27.42
N THR A 211 -11.77 -12.03 28.43
CA THR A 211 -12.60 -10.83 28.35
C THR A 211 -12.23 -9.86 29.46
N THR A 212 -12.41 -8.58 29.19
CA THR A 212 -12.41 -7.54 30.23
C THR A 212 -13.80 -7.40 30.85
N PRO A 213 -13.94 -6.80 32.02
CA PRO A 213 -15.26 -6.53 32.59
C PRO A 213 -16.18 -5.71 31.69
N PHE A 214 -15.59 -4.87 30.83
CA PHE A 214 -16.29 -4.03 29.86
C PHE A 214 -16.79 -4.83 28.67
N THR A 215 -15.97 -5.75 28.15
CA THR A 215 -16.27 -6.51 26.94
C THR A 215 -17.02 -7.83 27.18
N ALA A 216 -17.06 -8.31 28.44
CA ALA A 216 -17.66 -9.60 28.80
C ALA A 216 -19.13 -9.73 28.39
N ASN A 217 -19.89 -8.63 28.41
CA ASN A 217 -21.31 -8.59 28.04
C ASN A 217 -21.58 -7.73 26.80
N TRP A 218 -20.55 -7.21 26.15
CA TRP A 218 -20.72 -6.37 24.97
C TRP A 218 -21.26 -7.21 23.81
N LEU A 219 -22.33 -6.74 23.19
CA LEU A 219 -23.03 -7.39 22.09
C LEU A 219 -23.68 -8.76 22.43
N ARG A 220 -23.68 -9.18 23.71
CA ARG A 220 -24.24 -10.47 24.11
C ARG A 220 -25.76 -10.55 23.90
N ASP A 221 -26.48 -9.49 24.22
CA ASP A 221 -27.95 -9.46 24.22
C ASP A 221 -28.51 -8.57 23.11
N VAL A 222 -27.78 -8.41 22.00
CA VAL A 222 -28.25 -7.64 20.86
C VAL A 222 -29.24 -8.45 20.03
N HIS A 223 -30.53 -8.22 20.28
CA HIS A 223 -31.62 -8.82 19.51
C HIS A 223 -32.08 -7.84 18.42
N PHE A 224 -31.31 -7.73 17.34
CA PHE A 224 -31.74 -6.94 16.20
C PHE A 224 -32.53 -7.84 15.24
N PRO A 225 -33.79 -7.51 14.90
CA PRO A 225 -34.66 -8.34 14.07
C PRO A 225 -34.29 -8.22 12.59
N PHE A 226 -33.14 -8.74 12.18
CA PHE A 226 -32.65 -8.66 10.80
C PHE A 226 -33.61 -9.28 9.80
N LEU A 227 -34.17 -10.44 10.13
CA LEU A 227 -35.09 -11.16 9.25
C LEU A 227 -36.43 -10.45 9.06
N GLU A 228 -36.94 -9.82 10.12
CA GLU A 228 -38.20 -9.06 10.06
C GLU A 228 -38.02 -7.79 9.21
N ARG A 229 -36.86 -7.15 9.30
CA ARG A 229 -36.51 -5.92 8.57
C ARG A 229 -35.86 -6.16 7.22
N ARG A 230 -35.85 -7.40 6.69
CA ARG A 230 -35.22 -7.75 5.41
C ARG A 230 -35.68 -6.89 4.22
N LYS A 231 -36.99 -6.45 4.22
CA LYS A 231 -37.51 -5.57 3.18
C LYS A 231 -36.80 -4.22 3.13
N VAL A 232 -36.48 -3.63 4.31
CA VAL A 232 -35.72 -2.38 4.39
C VAL A 232 -34.31 -2.61 3.85
N GLY A 233 -33.66 -3.73 4.23
CA GLY A 233 -32.35 -4.10 3.70
C GLY A 233 -32.34 -4.22 2.17
N TYR A 234 -33.33 -4.91 1.59
CA TYR A 234 -33.46 -5.05 0.13
C TYR A 234 -33.71 -3.70 -0.57
N THR A 235 -34.54 -2.83 0.03
CA THR A 235 -34.81 -1.49 -0.54
C THR A 235 -33.58 -0.62 -0.53
N VAL A 236 -32.87 -0.53 0.62
CA VAL A 236 -31.65 0.25 0.74
C VAL A 236 -30.55 -0.26 -0.20
N SER A 237 -30.31 -1.57 -0.18
CA SER A 237 -29.32 -2.21 -1.07
C SER A 237 -29.69 -2.01 -2.55
N GLY A 238 -30.97 -2.15 -2.91
CA GLY A 238 -31.44 -1.92 -4.28
C GLY A 238 -31.22 -0.48 -4.73
N ILE A 239 -31.54 0.49 -3.89
CA ILE A 239 -31.30 1.92 -4.20
C ILE A 239 -29.81 2.18 -4.40
N ILE A 240 -28.95 1.70 -3.47
CA ILE A 240 -27.49 1.87 -3.58
C ILE A 240 -26.98 1.24 -4.88
N THR A 241 -27.42 0.02 -5.19
CA THR A 241 -27.01 -0.69 -6.42
C THR A 241 -27.42 0.10 -7.67
N VAL A 242 -28.65 0.60 -7.73
CA VAL A 242 -29.13 1.41 -8.87
C VAL A 242 -28.33 2.70 -9.00
N VAL A 243 -28.07 3.41 -7.90
CA VAL A 243 -27.24 4.62 -7.91
C VAL A 243 -25.83 4.34 -8.40
N CYS A 244 -25.19 3.26 -7.92
CA CYS A 244 -23.86 2.85 -8.37
C CYS A 244 -23.85 2.52 -9.87
N LEU A 245 -24.82 1.74 -10.35
CA LEU A 245 -24.91 1.40 -11.76
C LEU A 245 -25.15 2.63 -12.63
N VAL A 246 -26.09 3.50 -12.27
CA VAL A 246 -26.33 4.76 -12.98
C VAL A 246 -25.06 5.62 -13.01
N SER A 247 -24.37 5.77 -11.88
CA SER A 247 -23.11 6.52 -11.81
C SER A 247 -22.03 5.93 -12.70
N MET A 248 -21.89 4.60 -12.71
CA MET A 248 -20.92 3.90 -13.54
C MET A 248 -21.14 4.10 -15.04
N PHE A 249 -22.43 4.08 -15.48
CA PHE A 249 -22.75 4.28 -16.90
C PHE A 249 -22.80 5.74 -17.33
N THR A 250 -23.06 6.68 -16.41
CA THR A 250 -23.16 8.12 -16.76
C THR A 250 -21.83 8.84 -16.60
N ARG A 251 -21.06 8.56 -15.53
CA ARG A 251 -19.76 9.19 -15.25
C ARG A 251 -18.58 8.40 -15.77
N GLY A 252 -18.72 7.05 -15.87
CA GLY A 252 -17.62 6.17 -16.22
C GLY A 252 -16.57 6.10 -15.12
N PHE A 253 -15.37 5.64 -15.49
CA PHE A 253 -14.19 5.59 -14.63
C PHE A 253 -13.10 6.51 -15.19
N ASP A 254 -12.53 7.37 -14.37
CA ASP A 254 -11.29 8.06 -14.69
C ASP A 254 -10.14 7.04 -14.63
N LYS A 255 -9.53 6.80 -15.78
CA LYS A 255 -8.42 5.86 -15.92
C LYS A 255 -7.10 6.59 -15.68
N GLY A 256 -6.28 6.09 -14.77
CA GLY A 256 -4.92 6.57 -14.57
C GLY A 256 -4.02 6.34 -15.79
N ILE A 257 -2.84 6.95 -15.77
CA ILE A 257 -1.85 6.84 -16.87
C ILE A 257 -1.42 5.41 -17.16
N ASP A 258 -1.46 4.51 -16.17
CA ASP A 258 -1.12 3.09 -16.36
C ASP A 258 -2.03 2.38 -17.38
N PHE A 259 -3.26 2.92 -17.61
CA PHE A 259 -4.23 2.36 -18.55
C PHE A 259 -4.33 3.12 -19.89
N VAL A 260 -4.06 4.42 -19.86
CA VAL A 260 -4.23 5.28 -21.08
C VAL A 260 -2.93 5.87 -21.57
N GLY A 261 -1.85 5.64 -20.84
CA GLY A 261 -0.58 6.30 -21.05
C GLY A 261 -0.60 7.77 -20.61
N GLY A 262 0.55 8.37 -20.51
CA GLY A 262 0.72 9.78 -20.13
C GLY A 262 1.96 10.04 -19.31
N ARG A 263 2.10 11.31 -18.90
CA ARG A 263 3.16 11.76 -18.00
C ARG A 263 2.54 12.35 -16.75
N THR A 264 3.04 11.92 -15.59
CA THR A 264 2.63 12.43 -14.29
C THR A 264 3.83 13.06 -13.59
N TYR A 265 3.65 14.27 -13.10
CA TYR A 265 4.63 15.01 -12.34
C TYR A 265 4.07 15.32 -10.96
N THR A 266 4.87 15.12 -9.92
CA THR A 266 4.57 15.64 -8.57
C THR A 266 5.47 16.83 -8.33
N VAL A 267 4.86 17.97 -8.06
CA VAL A 267 5.55 19.25 -7.85
C VAL A 267 5.20 19.76 -6.45
N ALA A 268 6.23 20.12 -5.68
CA ALA A 268 6.08 20.79 -4.38
C ALA A 268 6.41 22.27 -4.52
N PHE A 269 5.60 23.11 -3.89
CA PHE A 269 5.80 24.55 -3.85
C PHE A 269 6.14 24.99 -2.43
N ASP A 270 6.76 26.18 -2.29
CA ASP A 270 7.06 26.76 -0.99
C ASP A 270 5.80 27.26 -0.24
N GLN A 271 4.73 27.50 -0.98
CA GLN A 271 3.45 27.99 -0.46
C GLN A 271 2.29 27.11 -0.96
N PRO A 272 1.15 27.09 -0.23
CA PRO A 272 -0.07 26.44 -0.70
C PRO A 272 -0.53 27.02 -2.04
N VAL A 273 -0.97 26.13 -2.96
CA VAL A 273 -1.43 26.50 -4.29
C VAL A 273 -2.86 26.04 -4.53
N GLU A 274 -3.61 26.82 -5.29
CA GLU A 274 -4.96 26.45 -5.71
C GLU A 274 -4.90 25.59 -6.99
N VAL A 275 -5.42 24.38 -6.90
CA VAL A 275 -5.39 23.37 -7.98
C VAL A 275 -5.98 23.88 -9.28
N GLU A 276 -7.12 24.61 -9.20
CA GLU A 276 -7.81 25.17 -10.34
C GLU A 276 -6.94 26.20 -11.09
N LYS A 277 -6.27 27.08 -10.37
CA LYS A 277 -5.38 28.10 -10.96
C LYS A 277 -4.16 27.47 -11.63
N VAL A 278 -3.60 26.43 -11.00
CA VAL A 278 -2.49 25.67 -11.58
C VAL A 278 -2.94 24.97 -12.87
N ALA A 279 -4.13 24.37 -12.86
CA ALA A 279 -4.67 23.72 -14.05
C ALA A 279 -4.93 24.71 -15.21
N GLU A 280 -5.45 25.91 -14.91
CA GLU A 280 -5.67 26.98 -15.89
C GLU A 280 -4.34 27.47 -16.49
N SER A 281 -3.31 27.71 -15.66
CA SER A 281 -2.00 28.13 -16.12
C SER A 281 -1.35 27.10 -17.05
N LEU A 282 -1.46 25.82 -16.69
CA LEU A 282 -0.95 24.73 -17.50
C LEU A 282 -1.78 24.49 -18.78
N ALA A 283 -3.10 24.70 -18.74
CA ALA A 283 -3.95 24.60 -19.90
C ALA A 283 -3.57 25.62 -20.98
N ALA A 284 -3.16 26.83 -20.58
CA ALA A 284 -2.71 27.87 -21.49
C ALA A 284 -1.43 27.48 -22.25
N VAL A 285 -0.56 26.67 -21.62
CA VAL A 285 0.74 26.27 -22.19
C VAL A 285 0.63 24.95 -22.99
N TYR A 286 -0.10 23.96 -22.47
CA TYR A 286 -0.28 22.67 -23.14
C TYR A 286 -1.35 22.69 -24.24
N GLY A 287 -2.18 23.73 -24.32
CA GLY A 287 -3.33 23.78 -25.24
C GLY A 287 -4.49 22.87 -24.85
N SER A 288 -4.36 22.11 -23.78
CA SER A 288 -5.41 21.28 -23.17
C SER A 288 -5.20 21.23 -21.67
N ALA A 289 -6.31 21.19 -20.91
CA ALA A 289 -6.23 21.17 -19.45
C ALA A 289 -5.65 19.82 -18.95
N PRO A 290 -4.50 19.81 -18.26
CA PRO A 290 -4.02 18.63 -17.58
C PRO A 290 -4.89 18.34 -16.35
N GLU A 291 -4.89 17.11 -15.90
CA GLU A 291 -5.47 16.75 -14.63
C GLU A 291 -4.54 17.19 -13.50
N VAL A 292 -5.00 18.09 -12.62
CA VAL A 292 -4.24 18.56 -11.46
C VAL A 292 -4.98 18.17 -10.19
N LYS A 293 -4.29 17.50 -9.26
CA LYS A 293 -4.85 17.06 -7.97
C LYS A 293 -3.88 17.43 -6.85
N THR A 294 -4.41 17.77 -5.68
CA THR A 294 -3.59 17.90 -4.47
C THR A 294 -2.95 16.55 -4.12
N PHE A 295 -1.71 16.56 -3.69
CA PHE A 295 -0.97 15.36 -3.33
C PHE A 295 -0.16 15.59 -2.05
N GLY A 296 -0.49 14.84 -0.98
CA GLY A 296 0.19 14.98 0.31
C GLY A 296 -0.27 16.20 1.10
N GLY A 297 0.28 17.36 0.79
CA GLY A 297 -0.03 18.64 1.45
C GLY A 297 -0.67 19.65 0.50
N ASP A 298 -1.15 20.78 1.05
CA ASP A 298 -1.76 21.88 0.27
C ASP A 298 -0.76 22.60 -0.65
N ASN A 299 0.53 22.37 -0.44
CA ASN A 299 1.63 22.90 -1.24
C ASN A 299 2.18 21.91 -2.26
N GLN A 300 1.56 20.75 -2.42
CA GLN A 300 2.00 19.73 -3.39
C GLN A 300 0.86 19.39 -4.33
N VAL A 301 1.18 19.32 -5.62
CA VAL A 301 0.22 18.92 -6.64
C VAL A 301 0.78 17.80 -7.50
N ARG A 302 -0.13 16.92 -7.92
CA ARG A 302 0.12 15.92 -8.94
C ARG A 302 -0.53 16.37 -10.24
N ILE A 303 0.27 16.49 -11.28
CA ILE A 303 -0.11 16.99 -12.60
C ILE A 303 0.00 15.83 -13.57
N THR A 304 -1.10 15.46 -14.22
CA THR A 304 -1.13 14.38 -15.22
C THR A 304 -1.50 14.95 -16.56
N THR A 305 -0.65 14.73 -17.57
CA THR A 305 -0.86 15.22 -18.93
C THR A 305 -0.72 14.11 -19.96
N LYS A 306 -1.53 14.20 -21.03
CA LYS A 306 -1.43 13.35 -22.24
C LYS A 306 -0.77 14.07 -23.40
N TYR A 307 -0.24 15.26 -23.15
CA TYR A 307 0.40 16.06 -24.21
C TYR A 307 1.57 15.30 -24.81
N LYS A 308 1.62 15.21 -26.14
CA LYS A 308 2.64 14.47 -26.91
C LYS A 308 2.89 13.03 -26.42
N ILE A 309 1.84 12.31 -26.08
CA ILE A 309 1.96 10.93 -25.60
C ILE A 309 2.47 9.96 -26.66
N GLU A 310 2.16 10.23 -27.93
CA GLU A 310 2.57 9.40 -29.06
C GLU A 310 4.05 9.61 -29.46
N ASP A 311 4.65 10.72 -28.98
CA ASP A 311 6.04 11.05 -29.27
C ASP A 311 6.97 10.36 -28.24
N GLU A 312 7.78 9.43 -28.70
CA GLU A 312 8.60 8.54 -27.85
C GLU A 312 10.03 9.06 -27.61
N GLY A 313 10.41 10.18 -28.17
CA GLY A 313 11.76 10.75 -28.04
C GLY A 313 12.01 11.46 -26.71
N THR A 314 13.27 11.52 -26.28
CA THR A 314 13.72 12.36 -25.14
C THR A 314 13.47 13.84 -25.40
N GLU A 315 13.50 14.27 -26.67
CA GLU A 315 13.16 15.64 -27.07
C GLU A 315 11.72 16.03 -26.70
N ALA A 316 10.77 15.09 -26.83
CA ALA A 316 9.37 15.32 -26.44
C ALA A 316 9.24 15.45 -24.90
N ASP A 317 10.02 14.69 -24.14
CA ASP A 317 10.03 14.78 -22.69
C ASP A 317 10.61 16.12 -22.22
N ASP A 318 11.72 16.57 -22.82
CA ASP A 318 12.35 17.87 -22.54
C ASP A 318 11.42 19.05 -22.86
N GLU A 319 10.63 18.94 -23.95
CA GLU A 319 9.64 19.94 -24.32
C GLU A 319 8.46 19.98 -23.32
N VAL A 320 7.93 18.82 -22.94
CA VAL A 320 6.85 18.73 -21.95
C VAL A 320 7.28 19.30 -20.62
N GLU A 321 8.53 19.03 -20.18
CA GLU A 321 9.10 19.58 -18.94
C GLU A 321 9.38 21.09 -19.04
N ALA A 322 9.76 21.59 -20.23
CA ALA A 322 9.91 23.01 -20.44
C ALA A 322 8.58 23.75 -20.35
N LEU A 323 7.53 23.19 -20.95
CA LEU A 323 6.17 23.74 -20.87
C LEU A 323 5.62 23.65 -19.43
N LEU A 324 5.91 22.56 -18.73
CA LEU A 324 5.55 22.41 -17.30
C LEU A 324 6.17 23.55 -16.47
N TYR A 325 7.46 23.79 -16.64
CA TYR A 325 8.16 24.86 -15.95
C TYR A 325 7.58 26.24 -16.32
N GLU A 326 7.31 26.49 -17.60
CA GLU A 326 6.74 27.77 -18.06
C GLU A 326 5.35 28.02 -17.44
N GLY A 327 4.48 27.03 -17.44
CA GLY A 327 3.14 27.13 -16.84
C GLY A 327 3.14 27.26 -15.32
N LEU A 328 4.18 26.79 -14.65
CA LEU A 328 4.31 26.87 -13.17
C LEU A 328 5.18 28.02 -12.69
N LYS A 329 5.84 28.75 -13.58
CA LYS A 329 6.79 29.82 -13.24
C LYS A 329 6.23 30.89 -12.31
N SER A 330 4.93 31.21 -12.42
CA SER A 330 4.25 32.19 -11.57
C SER A 330 4.05 31.74 -10.10
N TYR A 331 4.22 30.44 -9.83
CA TYR A 331 4.10 29.84 -8.50
C TYR A 331 5.45 29.56 -7.84
N LEU A 332 6.54 29.81 -8.57
CA LEU A 332 7.91 29.59 -8.11
C LEU A 332 8.52 30.93 -7.63
N PRO A 333 9.52 30.90 -6.74
CA PRO A 333 10.28 32.09 -6.36
C PRO A 333 10.93 32.77 -7.57
N ASP A 334 11.02 34.10 -7.52
CA ASP A 334 11.66 34.90 -8.56
C ASP A 334 13.10 34.45 -8.79
N GLY A 335 13.43 34.18 -10.07
CA GLY A 335 14.78 33.77 -10.45
C GLY A 335 15.05 32.25 -10.42
N THR A 336 14.05 31.42 -10.11
CA THR A 336 14.19 29.95 -10.20
C THR A 336 14.47 29.54 -11.64
N SER A 337 15.62 28.88 -11.90
CA SER A 337 15.93 28.32 -13.22
C SER A 337 15.21 27.00 -13.48
N LYS A 338 15.14 26.56 -14.77
CA LYS A 338 14.55 25.25 -15.11
C LYS A 338 15.29 24.11 -14.41
N GLU A 339 16.62 24.18 -14.29
CA GLU A 339 17.42 23.15 -13.64
C GLU A 339 17.06 23.03 -12.14
N VAL A 340 16.92 24.17 -11.46
CA VAL A 340 16.53 24.21 -10.04
C VAL A 340 15.09 23.70 -9.87
N PHE A 341 14.17 24.05 -10.79
CA PHE A 341 12.82 23.51 -10.76
C PHE A 341 12.80 21.99 -10.89
N LEU A 342 13.56 21.43 -11.82
CA LEU A 342 13.62 19.99 -12.05
C LEU A 342 14.30 19.23 -10.91
N SER A 343 15.26 19.85 -10.18
CA SER A 343 15.96 19.19 -9.07
C SER A 343 15.23 19.32 -7.73
N ASP A 344 14.65 20.48 -7.43
CA ASP A 344 14.18 20.80 -6.09
C ASP A 344 12.65 20.78 -5.96
N TYR A 345 11.94 21.25 -7.00
CA TYR A 345 10.48 21.38 -6.98
C TYR A 345 9.76 20.18 -7.60
N ARG A 346 10.30 19.61 -8.69
CA ARG A 346 9.78 18.38 -9.29
C ARG A 346 10.23 17.17 -8.46
N GLN A 347 9.37 16.70 -7.60
CA GLN A 347 9.69 15.59 -6.69
C GLN A 347 9.57 14.22 -7.34
N MET A 348 8.71 14.08 -8.35
CA MET A 348 8.48 12.81 -9.05
C MET A 348 8.14 13.08 -10.52
N SER A 349 8.64 12.25 -11.39
CA SER A 349 8.24 12.15 -12.80
C SER A 349 8.00 10.69 -13.14
N GLN A 350 6.85 10.41 -13.75
CA GLN A 350 6.48 9.09 -14.22
C GLN A 350 5.95 9.21 -15.66
N LYS A 351 6.46 8.39 -16.56
CA LYS A 351 6.00 8.28 -17.94
C LYS A 351 5.54 6.86 -18.20
N VAL A 352 4.36 6.73 -18.79
CA VAL A 352 3.84 5.47 -19.30
C VAL A 352 3.49 5.67 -20.76
N GLY A 353 4.05 4.84 -21.62
CA GLY A 353 3.77 4.87 -23.06
C GLY A 353 2.30 4.59 -23.36
N PRO A 354 1.80 4.94 -24.58
CA PRO A 354 0.43 4.62 -24.95
C PRO A 354 0.23 3.10 -24.91
N ALA A 355 -0.90 2.67 -24.34
CA ALA A 355 -1.29 1.26 -24.37
C ALA A 355 -1.53 0.87 -25.83
N VAL A 356 -0.78 -0.12 -26.31
CA VAL A 356 -0.92 -0.69 -27.67
C VAL A 356 -2.15 -1.58 -27.72
#